data_6126a83cacda4cbd6c67d97688231611
#
_entry.id   6126a83cacda4cbd6c67d97688231611
#
_cell.length_a   1.000
_cell.length_b   1.000
_cell.length_c   1.000
_cell.angle_alpha   90.00
_cell.angle_beta   90.00
_cell.angle_gamma   90.00
#
_symmetry.space_group_name_H-M   'P 1'
#
loop_
_entity.id
_entity.type
_entity.pdbx_description
1 polymer ?
#
loop_
_entity_poly.entity_id
_entity_poly.type
_entity_poly.pdbx_seq_one_letter_code
_entity_poly.pdbx_strand_id
1 'polypeptide(L)'
;MLKKKILIIDDEQDYCMIMKSYFTRKGYEVFLASTLKEGMKILNDSRPDILFLDNNLPDGKGWLMIDQIIESRSDLKIFLVSAFRQEFESIKPTDQITIWEKPISFTHLNSAFG
;
A
#
# COMPACT_ATOMS: atom_id res chain seq x y z
N MET A 1 7.81 6.75 22.02
CA MET A 1 7.33 7.20 20.70
C MET A 1 6.53 6.11 20.03
N LEU A 2 5.41 6.51 19.45
CA LEU A 2 4.62 5.56 18.68
C LEU A 2 5.29 5.26 17.36
N LYS A 3 5.32 3.98 16.98
CA LYS A 3 5.83 3.59 15.66
C LYS A 3 4.83 4.00 14.59
N LYS A 4 5.34 4.42 13.43
CA LYS A 4 4.49 4.57 12.26
C LYS A 4 4.05 3.20 11.78
N LYS A 5 2.82 3.13 11.27
CA LYS A 5 2.20 1.90 10.85
C LYS A 5 2.04 1.88 9.33
N ILE A 6 2.36 0.74 8.73
CA ILE A 6 2.18 0.51 7.30
C ILE A 6 1.25 -0.68 7.11
N LEU A 7 0.27 -0.52 6.23
CA LEU A 7 -0.58 -1.62 5.77
C LEU A 7 -0.24 -1.91 4.31
N ILE A 8 0.01 -3.18 4.00
CA ILE A 8 0.27 -3.65 2.64
C ILE A 8 -0.83 -4.62 2.26
N ILE A 9 -1.62 -4.27 1.25
CA ILE A 9 -2.70 -5.11 0.73
C ILE A 9 -2.24 -5.65 -0.62
N ASP A 10 -1.83 -6.92 -0.64
CA ASP A 10 -1.27 -7.57 -1.82
C ASP A 10 -1.29 -9.08 -1.60
N ASP A 11 -1.63 -9.86 -2.63
CA ASP A 11 -1.72 -11.31 -2.49
C ASP A 11 -0.43 -12.04 -2.88
N GLU A 12 0.59 -11.32 -3.33
CA GLU A 12 1.90 -11.93 -3.63
C GLU A 12 2.72 -12.07 -2.33
N GLN A 13 2.81 -13.29 -1.82
CA GLN A 13 3.44 -13.55 -0.53
C GLN A 13 4.91 -13.15 -0.49
N ASP A 14 5.67 -13.47 -1.52
CA ASP A 14 7.10 -13.15 -1.56
C ASP A 14 7.34 -11.64 -1.51
N TYR A 15 6.58 -10.91 -2.30
CA TYR A 15 6.63 -9.45 -2.30
C TYR A 15 6.30 -8.88 -0.92
N CYS A 16 5.24 -9.39 -0.30
CA CYS A 16 4.82 -8.93 1.03
C CYS A 16 5.89 -9.19 2.09
N MET A 17 6.57 -10.33 2.02
CA MET A 17 7.63 -10.66 2.98
C MET A 17 8.84 -9.75 2.82
N ILE A 18 9.20 -9.42 1.59
CA ILE A 18 10.30 -8.49 1.30
C ILE A 18 9.96 -7.10 1.85
N MET A 19 8.76 -6.63 1.57
CA MET A 19 8.30 -5.33 2.04
C MET A 19 8.25 -5.28 3.57
N LYS A 20 7.72 -6.32 4.20
CA LYS A 20 7.65 -6.41 5.66
C LYS A 20 9.04 -6.36 6.28
N SER A 21 9.99 -7.13 5.73
CA SER A 21 11.36 -7.14 6.22
C SER A 21 11.98 -5.75 6.13
N TYR A 22 11.82 -5.11 4.99
CA TYR A 22 12.37 -3.77 4.77
C TYR A 22 11.84 -2.76 5.78
N PHE A 23 10.53 -2.67 5.93
CA PHE A 23 9.92 -1.66 6.78
C PHE A 23 10.08 -1.97 8.27
N THR A 24 10.10 -3.24 8.65
CA THR A 24 10.37 -3.63 10.03
C THR A 24 11.77 -3.16 10.45
N ARG A 25 12.76 -3.31 9.57
CA ARG A 25 14.12 -2.83 9.84
C ARG A 25 14.18 -1.31 9.98
N LYS A 26 13.29 -0.61 9.30
CA LYS A 26 13.21 0.85 9.40
C LYS A 26 12.44 1.33 10.64
N GLY A 27 11.93 0.42 11.44
CA GLY A 27 11.22 0.77 12.66
C GLY A 27 9.72 0.93 12.54
N TYR A 28 9.15 0.53 11.39
CA TYR A 28 7.70 0.59 11.20
C TYR A 28 7.03 -0.65 11.75
N GLU A 29 5.78 -0.49 12.18
CA GLU A 29 4.90 -1.61 12.46
C GLU A 29 4.16 -1.98 11.17
N VAL A 30 4.29 -3.23 10.71
CA VAL A 30 3.82 -3.65 9.39
C VAL A 30 2.64 -4.61 9.51
N PHE A 31 1.55 -4.29 8.81
CA PHE A 31 0.38 -5.14 8.69
C PHE A 31 0.26 -5.62 7.26
N LEU A 32 -0.08 -6.89 7.08
CA LEU A 32 -0.25 -7.50 5.76
C LEU A 32 -1.67 -8.01 5.60
N ALA A 33 -2.24 -7.81 4.42
CA ALA A 33 -3.52 -8.39 4.05
C ALA A 33 -3.43 -8.92 2.63
N SER A 34 -3.98 -10.10 2.38
CA SER A 34 -3.95 -10.74 1.07
C SER A 34 -5.26 -10.57 0.29
N THR A 35 -6.27 -10.00 0.91
CA THR A 35 -7.55 -9.70 0.28
C THR A 35 -7.98 -8.28 0.58
N LEU A 36 -8.86 -7.75 -0.25
CA LEU A 36 -9.39 -6.42 -0.05
C LEU A 36 -10.24 -6.35 1.22
N LYS A 37 -11.04 -7.38 1.46
CA LYS A 37 -11.89 -7.45 2.66
C LYS A 37 -11.05 -7.37 3.94
N GLU A 38 -10.01 -8.20 4.03
CA GLU A 38 -9.12 -8.19 5.20
C GLU A 38 -8.39 -6.86 5.32
N GLY A 39 -7.92 -6.33 4.18
CA GLY A 39 -7.21 -5.06 4.16
C GLY A 39 -8.04 -3.90 4.67
N MET A 40 -9.29 -3.82 4.25
CA MET A 40 -10.18 -2.75 4.69
C MET A 40 -10.49 -2.85 6.18
N LYS A 41 -10.61 -4.07 6.71
CA LYS A 41 -10.80 -4.27 8.14
C LYS A 41 -9.59 -3.77 8.93
N ILE A 42 -8.38 -4.14 8.50
CA ILE A 42 -7.15 -3.69 9.16
C ILE A 42 -7.01 -2.16 9.06
N LEU A 43 -7.35 -1.59 7.91
CA LEU A 43 -7.30 -0.14 7.72
C LEU A 43 -8.12 0.59 8.77
N ASN A 44 -9.32 0.09 9.04
CA ASN A 44 -10.21 0.68 10.03
C ASN A 44 -9.72 0.45 11.47
N ASP A 45 -9.25 -0.76 11.75
CA ASP A 45 -8.90 -1.16 13.12
C ASP A 45 -7.55 -0.60 13.57
N SER A 46 -6.54 -0.64 12.71
CA SER A 46 -5.17 -0.25 13.07
C SER A 46 -4.84 1.20 12.73
N ARG A 47 -5.59 1.83 11.84
CA ARG A 47 -5.39 3.21 11.37
C ARG A 47 -3.93 3.47 10.95
N PRO A 48 -3.45 2.80 9.89
CA PRO A 48 -2.06 2.97 9.45
C PRO A 48 -1.79 4.39 8.94
N ASP A 49 -0.53 4.76 8.91
CA ASP A 49 -0.08 6.05 8.37
C ASP A 49 0.20 5.96 6.89
N ILE A 50 0.52 4.77 6.40
CA ILE A 50 0.91 4.51 5.01
C ILE A 50 0.19 3.25 4.54
N LEU A 51 -0.34 3.31 3.31
CA LEU A 51 -1.01 2.17 2.67
C LEU A 51 -0.32 1.88 1.34
N PHE A 52 0.05 0.61 1.13
CA PHE A 52 0.42 0.10 -0.19
C PHE A 52 -0.74 -0.76 -0.68
N LEU A 53 -1.31 -0.40 -1.82
CA LEU A 53 -2.53 -1.05 -2.32
C LEU A 53 -2.31 -1.57 -3.74
N ASP A 54 -2.31 -2.90 -3.88
CA ASP A 54 -2.31 -3.55 -5.17
C ASP A 54 -3.70 -3.44 -5.79
N ASN A 55 -3.77 -3.39 -7.13
CA ASN A 55 -5.05 -3.33 -7.81
C ASN A 55 -5.67 -4.71 -8.04
N ASN A 56 -4.84 -5.75 -8.20
CA ASN A 56 -5.33 -7.07 -8.60
C ASN A 56 -5.34 -8.03 -7.42
N LEU A 57 -6.47 -8.02 -6.70
CA LEU A 57 -6.65 -8.84 -5.50
C LEU A 57 -7.66 -9.96 -5.77
N PRO A 58 -7.62 -11.07 -4.99
CA PRO A 58 -8.53 -12.19 -5.23
C PRO A 58 -10.02 -11.81 -5.19
N ASP A 59 -10.37 -10.83 -4.37
CA ASP A 59 -11.76 -10.43 -4.15
C ASP A 59 -12.13 -9.09 -4.80
N GLY A 60 -11.29 -8.57 -5.68
CA GLY A 60 -11.65 -7.39 -6.46
C GLY A 60 -10.49 -6.47 -6.80
N LYS A 61 -10.82 -5.37 -7.46
CA LYS A 61 -9.85 -4.35 -7.84
C LYS A 61 -9.68 -3.37 -6.68
N GLY A 62 -8.49 -3.38 -6.07
CA GLY A 62 -8.21 -2.55 -4.91
C GLY A 62 -8.39 -1.06 -5.17
N TRP A 63 -8.00 -0.59 -6.37
CA TRP A 63 -8.05 0.84 -6.68
C TRP A 63 -9.49 1.39 -6.80
N LEU A 64 -10.50 0.53 -6.91
CA LEU A 64 -11.89 0.97 -6.86
C LEU A 64 -12.28 1.52 -5.48
N MET A 65 -11.48 1.20 -4.45
CA MET A 65 -11.72 1.67 -3.09
C MET A 65 -11.04 3.01 -2.78
N ILE A 66 -10.28 3.58 -3.72
CA ILE A 66 -9.46 4.77 -3.46
C ILE A 66 -10.31 5.94 -2.96
N ASP A 67 -11.39 6.26 -3.65
CA ASP A 67 -12.23 7.41 -3.29
C ASP A 67 -12.81 7.26 -1.89
N GLN A 68 -13.26 6.06 -1.56
CA GLN A 68 -13.81 5.76 -0.24
C GLN A 68 -12.72 5.89 0.84
N ILE A 69 -11.52 5.39 0.56
CA ILE A 69 -10.39 5.47 1.49
C ILE A 69 -10.00 6.92 1.75
N ILE A 70 -9.87 7.72 0.69
CA ILE A 70 -9.49 9.13 0.79
C ILE A 70 -10.53 9.91 1.58
N GLU A 71 -11.79 9.63 1.33
CA GLU A 71 -12.89 10.31 2.03
C GLU A 71 -12.85 10.07 3.54
N SER A 72 -12.48 8.85 3.95
CA SER A 72 -12.41 8.50 5.37
C SER A 72 -11.05 8.85 6.01
N ARG A 73 -9.98 8.94 5.22
CA ARG A 73 -8.62 9.15 5.72
C ARG A 73 -7.85 10.10 4.80
N SER A 74 -8.08 11.39 4.96
CA SER A 74 -7.42 12.41 4.13
C SER A 74 -5.93 12.59 4.45
N ASP A 75 -5.46 12.06 5.58
CA ASP A 75 -4.07 12.14 6.02
C ASP A 75 -3.23 10.91 5.65
N LEU A 76 -3.89 9.87 5.10
CA LEU A 76 -3.21 8.62 4.78
C LEU A 76 -2.35 8.79 3.52
N LYS A 77 -1.09 8.38 3.60
CA LYS A 77 -0.22 8.34 2.43
C LYS A 77 -0.45 7.02 1.69
N ILE A 78 -0.84 7.11 0.42
CA ILE A 78 -1.25 5.94 -0.36
C ILE A 78 -0.28 5.71 -1.52
N PHE A 79 0.24 4.47 -1.60
CA PHE A 79 1.04 4.00 -2.72
C PHE A 79 0.22 2.99 -3.50
N LEU A 80 -0.16 3.35 -4.73
CA LEU A 80 -0.89 2.45 -5.62
C LEU A 80 0.12 1.67 -6.44
N VAL A 81 0.01 0.35 -6.40
CA VAL A 81 1.01 -0.54 -6.98
C VAL A 81 0.36 -1.49 -7.97
N SER A 82 0.97 -1.68 -9.13
CA SER A 82 0.51 -2.65 -10.12
C SER A 82 1.66 -3.07 -11.04
N ALA A 83 1.57 -4.30 -11.57
CA ALA A 83 2.46 -4.78 -12.63
C ALA A 83 1.96 -4.38 -14.02
N PHE A 84 0.75 -3.84 -14.13
CA PHE A 84 0.10 -3.56 -15.41
C PHE A 84 0.03 -2.08 -15.68
N ARG A 85 0.87 -1.60 -16.62
CA ARG A 85 0.99 -0.19 -16.98
C ARG A 85 -0.33 0.47 -17.37
N GLN A 86 -1.17 -0.26 -18.08
CA GLN A 86 -2.44 0.28 -18.55
C GLN A 86 -3.37 0.68 -17.42
N GLU A 87 -3.17 0.14 -16.23
CA GLU A 87 -4.01 0.50 -15.08
C GLU A 87 -3.70 1.90 -14.55
N PHE A 88 -2.49 2.41 -14.84
CA PHE A 88 -2.07 3.73 -14.36
C PHE A 88 -2.74 4.88 -15.10
N GLU A 89 -3.28 4.63 -16.28
CA GLU A 89 -3.84 5.69 -17.13
C GLU A 89 -5.05 6.38 -16.51
N SER A 90 -5.81 5.66 -15.68
CA SER A 90 -7.01 6.19 -15.04
C SER A 90 -6.75 6.89 -13.71
N ILE A 91 -5.50 6.88 -13.24
CA ILE A 91 -5.15 7.40 -11.92
C ILE A 91 -4.14 8.53 -12.06
N LYS A 92 -4.38 9.63 -11.35
CA LYS A 92 -3.45 10.76 -11.31
C LYS A 92 -2.79 10.82 -9.94
N PRO A 93 -1.44 10.94 -9.89
CA PRO A 93 -0.75 11.17 -8.62
C PRO A 93 -1.20 12.48 -7.99
N THR A 94 -1.19 12.51 -6.66
CA THR A 94 -1.50 13.70 -5.88
C THR A 94 -0.51 13.77 -4.72
N ASP A 95 -0.64 14.75 -3.85
CA ASP A 95 0.18 14.80 -2.64
C ASP A 95 -0.05 13.58 -1.75
N GLN A 96 -1.24 13.01 -1.80
CA GLN A 96 -1.61 11.83 -1.02
C GLN A 96 -1.30 10.53 -1.75
N ILE A 97 -1.36 10.52 -3.08
CA ILE A 97 -1.27 9.31 -3.91
C ILE A 97 0.02 9.29 -4.73
N THR A 98 0.82 8.25 -4.54
CA THR A 98 1.99 7.95 -5.35
C THR A 98 1.75 6.63 -6.09
N ILE A 99 2.17 6.55 -7.34
CA ILE A 99 1.96 5.36 -8.18
C ILE A 99 3.30 4.67 -8.42
N TRP A 100 3.38 3.37 -8.13
CA TRP A 100 4.59 2.58 -8.34
C TRP A 100 4.29 1.37 -9.21
N GLU A 101 5.15 1.14 -10.21
CA GLU A 101 5.07 -0.04 -11.05
C GLU A 101 5.93 -1.15 -10.46
N LYS A 102 5.38 -2.37 -10.40
CA LYS A 102 6.14 -3.56 -10.00
C LYS A 102 7.09 -3.99 -11.12
N PRO A 103 8.23 -4.58 -10.81
CA PRO A 103 8.75 -4.92 -9.48
C PRO A 103 9.34 -3.70 -8.77
N ILE A 104 9.19 -3.66 -7.44
CA ILE A 104 9.72 -2.58 -6.62
C ILE A 104 11.08 -3.01 -6.08
N SER A 105 12.12 -2.22 -6.35
CA SER A 105 13.49 -2.52 -5.92
C SER A 105 13.80 -1.88 -4.57
N PHE A 106 14.85 -2.37 -3.92
CA PHE A 106 15.36 -1.73 -2.71
C PHE A 106 15.85 -0.30 -2.98
N THR A 107 16.42 -0.07 -4.17
CA THR A 107 16.82 1.29 -4.58
C THR A 107 15.63 2.21 -4.59
N HIS A 108 14.51 1.76 -5.14
CA HIS A 108 13.27 2.53 -5.19
C HIS A 108 12.76 2.83 -3.78
N LEU A 109 12.72 1.80 -2.92
CA LEU A 109 12.31 1.97 -1.52
C LEU A 109 13.21 2.95 -0.78
N ASN A 110 14.52 2.83 -0.95
CA ASN A 110 15.47 3.71 -0.29
C ASN A 110 15.35 5.16 -0.77
N SER A 111 15.02 5.38 -2.03
CA SER A 111 14.80 6.74 -2.55
C SER A 111 13.59 7.40 -1.90
N ALA A 112 12.57 6.63 -1.58
CA ALA A 112 11.33 7.17 -1.00
C ALA A 112 11.35 7.22 0.52
N PHE A 113 12.00 6.23 1.16
CA PHE A 113 11.94 6.07 2.62
C PHE A 113 13.30 6.16 3.31
N GLY A 114 14.32 6.16 2.54
CA GLY A 114 15.70 6.27 2.87
C GLY A 114 16.31 6.27 4.06
#